data_e33e11b7b88f634d152af3ced289611e
#
_entry.id   e33e11b7b88f634d152af3ced289611e
#
_cell.length_a   1.000
_cell.length_b   1.000
_cell.length_c   1.000
_cell.angle_alpha   90.00
_cell.angle_beta   90.00
_cell.angle_gamma   90.00
#
_symmetry.space_group_name_H-M   'P 1'
#
loop_
_entity.id
_entity.type
_entity.pdbx_description
1 polymer ?
#
loop_
_entity_poly.entity_id
_entity_poly.type
_entity_poly.pdbx_seq_one_letter_code
_entity_poly.pdbx_strand_id
1 'polypeptide(L)'
;MKKFALPIGKRFEEVLLPEDKILYDIHGNEAPVCADVAAAALEAIRNPIGTKPLREIVQAGEKITIIISDITRLCGTADFLPVIVNEL
;
A
#
# COMPACT_ATOMS: atom_id res chain seq x y z
N MET A 1 -30.79 -17.21 2.83
CA MET A 1 -30.29 -15.81 2.86
C MET A 1 -28.85 -15.80 3.31
N LYS A 2 -27.98 -15.24 2.52
CA LYS A 2 -26.58 -15.01 2.89
C LYS A 2 -26.39 -13.57 3.36
N LYS A 3 -25.64 -13.38 4.45
CA LYS A 3 -25.35 -12.09 5.06
C LYS A 3 -24.03 -11.55 4.54
N PHE A 4 -24.02 -10.29 4.15
CA PHE A 4 -22.82 -9.55 3.77
C PHE A 4 -22.67 -8.32 4.66
N ALA A 5 -21.47 -8.07 5.16
CA ALA A 5 -21.12 -6.86 5.89
C ALA A 5 -20.39 -5.90 4.93
N LEU A 6 -21.02 -4.79 4.61
CA LEU A 6 -20.47 -3.78 3.70
C LEU A 6 -19.95 -2.58 4.51
N PRO A 7 -18.69 -2.16 4.31
CA PRO A 7 -18.16 -0.99 4.98
C PRO A 7 -18.79 0.29 4.43
N ILE A 8 -19.33 1.12 5.31
CA ILE A 8 -19.90 2.44 4.98
C ILE A 8 -19.33 3.49 5.92
N GLY A 9 -18.38 4.27 5.45
CA GLY A 9 -17.65 5.22 6.29
C GLY A 9 -16.89 4.50 7.41
N LYS A 10 -17.27 4.73 8.67
CA LYS A 10 -16.63 4.12 9.85
C LYS A 10 -17.41 2.94 10.45
N ARG A 11 -18.46 2.50 9.79
CA ARG A 11 -19.32 1.41 10.27
C ARG A 11 -19.53 0.36 9.18
N PHE A 12 -20.13 -0.77 9.57
CA PHE A 12 -20.56 -1.80 8.64
C PHE A 12 -22.09 -1.84 8.61
N GLU A 13 -22.65 -1.97 7.42
CA GLU A 13 -24.07 -2.27 7.21
C GLU A 13 -24.21 -3.72 6.77
N GLU A 14 -25.20 -4.40 7.33
CA GLU A 14 -25.51 -5.79 7.00
C GLU A 14 -26.58 -5.86 5.92
N VAL A 15 -26.27 -6.58 4.85
CA VAL A 15 -27.20 -6.83 3.75
C VAL A 15 -27.47 -8.33 3.68
N LEU A 16 -28.74 -8.70 3.61
CA LEU A 16 -29.18 -10.08 3.40
C LEU A 16 -29.61 -10.28 1.97
N LEU A 17 -29.00 -11.22 1.29
CA LEU A 17 -29.35 -11.57 -0.10
C LEU A 17 -29.83 -13.02 -0.18
N PRO A 18 -30.86 -13.33 -1.02
CA PRO A 18 -31.23 -14.70 -1.32
C PRO A 18 -30.06 -15.44 -1.98
N GLU A 19 -29.74 -16.64 -1.51
CA GLU A 19 -28.60 -17.43 -2.00
C GLU A 19 -28.73 -17.79 -3.48
N ASP A 20 -29.95 -17.99 -3.96
CA ASP A 20 -30.27 -18.28 -5.37
C ASP A 20 -30.03 -17.09 -6.32
N LYS A 21 -29.80 -15.89 -5.77
CA LYS A 21 -29.47 -14.67 -6.54
C LYS A 21 -27.99 -14.34 -6.55
N ILE A 22 -27.17 -15.10 -5.82
CA ILE A 22 -25.73 -14.89 -5.74
C ILE A 22 -25.05 -15.84 -6.74
N LEU A 23 -24.49 -15.29 -7.81
CA LEU A 23 -23.74 -16.09 -8.78
C LEU A 23 -22.32 -16.34 -8.31
N TYR A 24 -21.67 -15.33 -7.76
CA TYR A 24 -20.29 -15.39 -7.31
C TYR A 24 -20.11 -14.50 -6.06
N ASP A 25 -19.30 -14.98 -5.13
CA ASP A 25 -18.76 -14.21 -4.00
C ASP A 25 -17.24 -14.22 -4.15
N ILE A 26 -16.71 -13.15 -4.75
CA ILE A 26 -15.32 -13.09 -5.19
C ILE A 26 -14.47 -12.47 -4.10
N HIS A 27 -13.48 -13.21 -3.64
CA HIS A 27 -12.48 -12.77 -2.69
C HIS A 27 -11.10 -12.76 -3.34
N GLY A 28 -10.25 -11.81 -2.94
CA GLY A 28 -8.84 -11.82 -3.31
C GLY A 28 -8.12 -13.03 -2.70
N ASN A 29 -7.02 -13.44 -3.33
CA ASN A 29 -6.14 -14.42 -2.71
C ASN A 29 -5.49 -13.83 -1.46
N GLU A 30 -5.33 -14.65 -0.43
CA GLU A 30 -4.55 -14.26 0.73
C GLU A 30 -3.09 -14.04 0.31
N ALA A 31 -2.53 -12.93 0.74
CA ALA A 31 -1.13 -12.62 0.56
C ALA A 31 -0.45 -12.50 1.94
N PRO A 32 0.80 -12.94 2.09
CA PRO A 32 1.52 -12.75 3.33
C PRO A 32 1.67 -11.27 3.64
N VAL A 33 1.44 -10.91 4.90
CA VAL A 33 1.59 -9.54 5.39
C VAL A 33 3.08 -9.23 5.50
N CYS A 34 3.49 -8.06 5.01
CA CYS A 34 4.86 -7.58 5.21
C CYS A 34 5.06 -7.25 6.70
N ALA A 35 5.96 -7.99 7.36
CA ALA A 35 6.22 -7.84 8.79
C ALA A 35 6.96 -6.53 9.13
N ASP A 36 7.84 -6.06 8.23
CA ASP A 36 8.63 -4.83 8.39
C ASP A 36 8.64 -4.06 7.07
N VAL A 37 7.74 -3.10 6.96
CA VAL A 37 7.57 -2.27 5.76
C VAL A 37 8.80 -1.40 5.51
N ALA A 38 9.43 -0.87 6.57
CA ALA A 38 10.60 -0.02 6.46
C ALA A 38 11.81 -0.80 5.92
N ALA A 39 12.05 -2.01 6.44
CA ALA A 39 13.12 -2.89 5.96
C ALA A 39 12.89 -3.31 4.50
N ALA A 40 11.66 -3.69 4.14
CA ALA A 40 11.31 -4.07 2.77
C ALA A 40 11.48 -2.90 1.79
N ALA A 41 11.08 -1.69 2.19
CA ALA A 41 11.25 -0.48 1.39
C ALA A 41 12.74 -0.16 1.19
N LEU A 42 13.54 -0.26 2.26
CA LEU A 42 14.99 -0.01 2.20
C LEU A 42 15.68 -0.99 1.24
N GLU A 43 15.34 -2.26 1.33
CA GLU A 43 15.91 -3.27 0.44
C GLU A 43 15.54 -3.02 -1.01
N ALA A 44 14.28 -2.68 -1.30
CA ALA A 44 13.83 -2.36 -2.65
C ALA A 44 14.55 -1.14 -3.24
N ILE A 45 14.79 -0.11 -2.44
CA ILE A 45 15.50 1.11 -2.87
C ILE A 45 16.98 0.84 -3.14
N ARG A 46 17.60 -0.04 -2.35
CA ARG A 46 19.00 -0.42 -2.50
C ARG A 46 19.27 -1.43 -3.59
N ASN A 47 18.26 -2.22 -3.96
CA ASN A 47 18.31 -3.23 -5.01
C ASN A 47 17.25 -2.98 -6.09
N PRO A 48 17.26 -1.82 -6.78
CA PRO A 48 16.25 -1.47 -7.77
C PRO A 48 16.38 -2.33 -9.04
N ILE A 49 15.29 -2.42 -9.79
CA ILE A 49 15.23 -3.13 -11.05
C ILE A 49 15.54 -2.19 -12.20
N GLY A 50 16.58 -2.47 -12.99
CA GLY A 50 16.91 -1.76 -14.23
C GLY A 50 17.49 -0.35 -14.04
N THR A 51 17.87 0.03 -12.83
CA THR A 51 18.50 1.33 -12.54
C THR A 51 19.52 1.20 -11.43
N LYS A 52 20.29 2.28 -11.18
CA LYS A 52 21.18 2.37 -10.02
C LYS A 52 20.36 2.63 -8.73
N PRO A 53 20.93 2.29 -7.56
CA PRO A 53 20.35 2.69 -6.26
C PRO A 53 20.13 4.21 -6.19
N LEU A 54 19.11 4.64 -5.46
CA LEU A 54 18.72 6.05 -5.35
C LEU A 54 19.88 6.96 -4.96
N ARG A 55 20.69 6.56 -3.98
CA ARG A 55 21.87 7.30 -3.50
C ARG A 55 22.98 7.49 -4.55
N GLU A 56 22.98 6.70 -5.63
CA GLU A 56 23.94 6.83 -6.75
C GLU A 56 23.38 7.68 -7.89
N ILE A 57 22.08 7.97 -7.86
CA ILE A 57 21.41 8.78 -8.88
C ILE A 57 21.43 10.26 -8.48
N VAL A 58 21.13 10.54 -7.19
CA VAL A 58 21.06 11.91 -6.67
C VAL A 58 22.43 12.46 -6.31
N GLN A 59 22.59 13.77 -6.45
CA GLN A 59 23.84 14.49 -6.16
C GLN A 59 23.60 15.57 -5.10
N ALA A 60 24.63 15.89 -4.34
CA ALA A 60 24.55 16.94 -3.33
C ALA A 60 24.18 18.30 -3.95
N GLY A 61 23.21 18.97 -3.36
CA GLY A 61 22.71 20.27 -3.82
C GLY A 61 21.58 20.21 -4.85
N GLU A 62 21.16 19.02 -5.30
CA GLU A 62 19.99 18.87 -6.15
C GLU A 62 18.69 19.16 -5.40
N LYS A 63 17.71 19.70 -6.13
CA LYS A 63 16.35 19.87 -5.65
C LYS A 63 15.55 18.63 -5.96
N ILE A 64 14.97 18.01 -4.94
CA ILE A 64 14.21 16.77 -5.07
C ILE A 64 12.75 17.04 -4.75
N THR A 65 11.85 16.53 -5.58
CA THR A 65 10.41 16.53 -5.34
C THR A 65 9.92 15.11 -5.16
N ILE A 66 9.28 14.82 -4.04
CA ILE A 66 8.66 13.53 -3.76
C ILE A 66 7.15 13.69 -3.87
N ILE A 67 6.54 12.95 -4.78
CA ILE A 67 5.09 12.95 -4.97
C ILE A 67 4.51 11.80 -4.15
N ILE A 68 3.59 12.12 -3.25
CA ILE A 68 2.90 11.16 -2.38
C ILE A 68 1.39 11.26 -2.54
N SER A 69 0.68 10.23 -2.10
CA SER A 69 -0.78 10.27 -2.00
C SER A 69 -1.22 11.24 -0.90
N ASP A 70 -2.45 11.75 -1.02
CA ASP A 70 -3.03 12.62 0.01
C ASP A 70 -3.33 11.86 1.32
N ILE A 71 -3.59 12.60 2.39
CA ILE A 71 -3.82 12.05 3.75
C ILE A 71 -5.03 11.11 3.83
N THR A 72 -5.94 11.13 2.85
CA THR A 72 -7.11 10.27 2.84
C THR A 72 -6.81 8.85 2.34
N ARG A 73 -5.60 8.61 1.79
CA ARG A 73 -5.17 7.31 1.26
C ARG A 73 -4.41 6.51 2.31
N LEU A 74 -4.90 5.30 2.61
CA LEU A 74 -4.23 4.35 3.47
C LEU A 74 -3.26 3.50 2.64
N CYS A 75 -2.12 4.08 2.28
CA CYS A 75 -1.11 3.42 1.44
C CYS A 75 0.26 3.26 2.12
N GLY A 76 0.34 3.44 3.44
CA GLY A 76 1.56 3.23 4.22
C GLY A 76 2.63 4.31 4.03
N THR A 77 2.30 5.49 3.50
CA THR A 77 3.28 6.57 3.26
C THR A 77 4.06 6.93 4.52
N ALA A 78 3.42 6.95 5.70
CA ALA A 78 4.09 7.25 6.96
C ALA A 78 5.19 6.22 7.32
N ASP A 79 5.07 4.98 6.86
CA ASP A 79 6.00 3.91 7.17
C ASP A 79 7.23 3.94 6.25
N PHE A 80 7.05 4.17 4.95
CA PHE A 80 8.14 4.09 3.97
C PHE A 80 8.77 5.44 3.60
N LEU A 81 8.05 6.57 3.73
CA LEU A 81 8.58 7.88 3.35
C LEU A 81 9.86 8.27 4.11
N PRO A 82 9.97 8.06 5.43
CA PRO A 82 11.22 8.34 6.16
C PRO A 82 12.41 7.54 5.61
N VAL A 83 12.18 6.31 5.17
CA VAL A 83 13.22 5.46 4.57
C VAL A 83 13.73 6.07 3.27
N ILE A 84 12.83 6.55 2.40
CA ILE A 84 13.19 7.21 1.14
C ILE A 84 14.00 8.47 1.42
N VAL A 85 13.53 9.32 2.33
CA VAL A 85 14.21 10.57 2.69
C VAL A 85 15.61 10.34 3.25
N ASN A 86 15.80 9.27 4.03
CA ASN A 86 17.11 8.94 4.60
C ASN A 86 18.10 8.37 3.56
N GLU A 87 17.63 7.90 2.42
CA GLU A 87 18.49 7.40 1.32
C GLU A 87 18.85 8.50 0.30
N LEU A 88 18.24 9.70 0.42
CA LEU A 88 18.57 10.88 -0.39
C LEU A 88 19.70 11.69 0.23
#